data_7a40d2c906d8fbb90db76e024c5b9131
#
_entry.id   7a40d2c906d8fbb90db76e024c5b9131
#
_cell.length_a   1.000
_cell.length_b   1.000
_cell.length_c   1.000
_cell.angle_alpha   90.00
_cell.angle_beta   90.00
_cell.angle_gamma   90.00
#
_symmetry.space_group_name_H-M   'P 1'
#
loop_
_entity.id
_entity.type
_entity.pdbx_description
1 polymer ?
#
loop_
_entity_poly.entity_id
_entity_poly.type
_entity_poly.pdbx_seq_one_letter_code
_entity_poly.pdbx_strand_id
1 'polypeptide(L)'
;LGSASIEVWASEDDVTKKLVFSGDVGNLDQPILKDPAYTGSADYVIMESTYGNRIHSAEKPDYLGEFTKILKETFDRGGNLVIPSFAVGRTQEMLYFIREIKDEYEGLR
;
A
#
# COMPACT_ATOMS: atom_id res chain seq x y z
N LEU A 1 -3.13 0.99 -5.53
CA LEU A 1 -3.36 1.37 -6.93
C LEU A 1 -4.86 1.30 -7.25
N GLY A 2 -5.43 2.43 -7.75
CA GLY A 2 -6.83 2.47 -8.20
C GLY A 2 -7.87 2.71 -7.11
N SER A 3 -7.52 2.76 -5.83
CA SER A 3 -8.43 3.19 -4.78
C SER A 3 -8.68 4.70 -4.86
N ALA A 4 -9.90 5.13 -4.58
CA ALA A 4 -10.29 6.53 -4.59
C ALA A 4 -11.31 6.81 -3.49
N SER A 5 -11.19 7.98 -2.86
CA SER A 5 -12.25 8.51 -2.02
C SER A 5 -13.28 9.23 -2.90
N ILE A 6 -14.54 9.07 -2.56
CA ILE A 6 -15.66 9.67 -3.30
C ILE A 6 -16.34 10.69 -2.40
N GLU A 7 -16.48 11.91 -2.90
CA GLU A 7 -17.22 12.98 -2.22
C GLU A 7 -18.56 13.17 -2.90
N VAL A 8 -19.63 13.21 -2.11
CA VAL A 8 -21.01 13.39 -2.58
C VAL A 8 -21.65 14.56 -1.83
N TRP A 9 -22.23 15.49 -2.55
CA TRP A 9 -23.06 16.56 -1.98
C TRP A 9 -24.52 16.23 -2.22
N ALA A 10 -25.27 16.03 -1.16
CA ALA A 10 -26.69 15.77 -1.19
C ALA A 10 -27.45 17.01 -0.68
N SER A 11 -28.41 17.47 -1.46
CA SER A 11 -29.20 18.67 -1.13
C SER A 11 -30.70 18.33 -1.05
N GLU A 12 -31.35 18.79 0.03
CA GLU A 12 -32.76 18.69 0.27
C GLU A 12 -33.20 19.93 1.06
N ASP A 13 -34.30 20.56 0.69
CA ASP A 13 -34.89 21.73 1.38
C ASP A 13 -33.88 22.83 1.75
N ASP A 14 -33.06 23.26 0.78
CA ASP A 14 -31.99 24.27 0.93
C ASP A 14 -30.85 23.88 1.88
N VAL A 15 -30.82 22.65 2.35
CA VAL A 15 -29.71 22.09 3.15
C VAL A 15 -28.85 21.17 2.29
N THR A 16 -27.56 21.47 2.22
CA THR A 16 -26.59 20.60 1.53
C THR A 16 -25.69 19.93 2.56
N LYS A 17 -25.53 18.62 2.43
CA LYS A 17 -24.64 17.81 3.24
C LYS A 17 -23.56 17.18 2.38
N LYS A 18 -22.32 17.20 2.89
CA LYS A 18 -21.19 16.54 2.26
C LYS A 18 -20.96 15.18 2.91
N LEU A 19 -21.03 14.13 2.10
CA LEU A 19 -20.70 12.76 2.47
C LEU A 19 -19.36 12.38 1.83
N VAL A 20 -18.51 11.68 2.57
CA VAL A 20 -17.23 11.17 2.08
C VAL A 20 -17.19 9.67 2.29
N PHE A 21 -16.91 8.94 1.21
CA PHE A 21 -16.67 7.51 1.23
C PHE A 21 -15.17 7.29 1.03
N SER A 22 -14.50 6.66 1.98
CA SER A 22 -13.03 6.56 1.98
C SER A 22 -12.45 5.72 0.84
N GLY A 23 -13.20 4.74 0.35
CA GLY A 23 -12.58 3.63 -0.38
C GLY A 23 -11.57 2.90 0.53
N ASP A 24 -10.62 2.18 -0.07
CA ASP A 24 -9.52 1.55 0.66
C ASP A 24 -8.46 2.62 1.00
N VAL A 25 -8.19 2.80 2.29
CA VAL A 25 -7.23 3.80 2.76
C VAL A 25 -5.82 3.18 2.81
N GLY A 26 -4.88 3.79 2.07
CA GLY A 26 -3.47 3.37 2.05
C GLY A 26 -2.61 4.05 3.12
N ASN A 27 -1.41 3.52 3.29
CA ASN A 27 -0.38 4.14 4.14
C ASN A 27 0.35 5.26 3.40
N LEU A 28 1.02 6.12 4.18
CA LEU A 28 1.93 7.16 3.67
C LEU A 28 3.27 6.55 3.23
N ASP A 29 3.99 7.28 2.39
CA ASP A 29 5.36 6.96 1.95
C ASP A 29 5.48 5.54 1.35
N GLN A 30 4.49 5.09 0.60
CA GLN A 30 4.56 3.79 -0.07
C GLN A 30 5.32 3.88 -1.39
N PRO A 31 6.19 2.89 -1.72
CA PRO A 31 6.84 2.84 -3.02
C PRO A 31 5.81 2.87 -4.15
N ILE A 32 6.11 3.54 -5.25
CA ILE A 32 5.30 3.62 -6.48
C ILE A 32 3.89 4.20 -6.35
N LEU A 33 3.45 4.54 -5.14
CA LEU A 33 2.13 5.12 -4.88
C LEU A 33 2.27 6.59 -4.46
N LYS A 34 1.27 7.38 -4.83
CA LYS A 34 1.11 8.71 -4.24
C LYS A 34 0.44 8.57 -2.88
N ASP A 35 0.80 9.45 -1.97
CA ASP A 35 0.13 9.54 -0.69
C ASP A 35 -1.37 9.81 -0.84
N PRO A 36 -2.20 9.33 0.10
CA PRO A 36 -3.62 9.60 0.10
C PRO A 36 -3.91 11.10 0.14
N ALA A 37 -4.84 11.55 -0.69
CA ALA A 37 -5.39 12.90 -0.59
C ALA A 37 -6.46 12.94 0.50
N TYR A 38 -6.33 13.87 1.43
CA TYR A 38 -7.30 14.02 2.51
C TYR A 38 -8.35 15.05 2.17
N THR A 39 -9.59 14.75 2.51
CA THR A 39 -10.70 15.72 2.45
C THR A 39 -10.61 16.70 3.63
N GLY A 40 -10.83 17.99 3.38
CA GLY A 40 -10.70 19.01 4.42
C GLY A 40 -11.83 18.98 5.46
N SER A 41 -13.06 18.70 5.03
CA SER A 41 -14.23 18.62 5.90
C SER A 41 -15.33 17.78 5.26
N ALA A 42 -16.17 17.16 6.07
CA ALA A 42 -17.38 16.46 5.68
C ALA A 42 -18.42 16.52 6.79
N ASP A 43 -19.72 16.43 6.44
CA ASP A 43 -20.78 16.23 7.43
C ASP A 43 -20.85 14.76 7.86
N TYR A 44 -20.61 13.83 6.94
CA TYR A 44 -20.62 12.39 7.20
C TYR A 44 -19.41 11.74 6.53
N VAL A 45 -18.76 10.82 7.26
CA VAL A 45 -17.66 10.02 6.74
C VAL A 45 -18.00 8.54 6.89
N ILE A 46 -17.96 7.83 5.77
CA ILE A 46 -18.12 6.39 5.68
C ILE A 46 -16.77 5.84 5.32
N MET A 47 -16.10 5.18 6.29
CA MET A 47 -14.74 4.68 6.07
C MET A 47 -14.61 3.19 6.35
N GLU A 48 -13.67 2.56 5.66
CA GLU A 48 -13.28 1.18 5.93
C GLU A 48 -12.72 1.02 7.36
N SER A 49 -12.75 -0.21 7.86
CA SER A 49 -12.11 -0.57 9.13
C SER A 49 -11.53 -1.99 9.11
N THR A 50 -11.05 -2.42 7.95
CA THR A 50 -10.58 -3.79 7.70
C THR A 50 -9.52 -4.24 8.72
N TYR A 51 -8.61 -3.37 9.08
CA TYR A 51 -7.58 -3.60 10.09
C TYR A 51 -7.72 -2.70 11.33
N GLY A 52 -8.92 -2.21 11.60
CA GLY A 52 -9.18 -1.27 12.69
C GLY A 52 -8.86 -1.78 14.09
N ASN A 53 -8.71 -3.09 14.26
CA ASN A 53 -8.32 -3.74 15.52
C ASN A 53 -6.83 -4.12 15.58
N ARG A 54 -6.01 -3.70 14.60
CA ARG A 54 -4.58 -4.02 14.57
C ARG A 54 -3.74 -2.77 14.85
N ILE A 55 -2.73 -2.95 15.69
CA ILE A 55 -1.73 -1.93 15.97
C ILE A 55 -0.55 -2.20 15.04
N HIS A 56 -0.19 -1.22 14.20
CA HIS A 56 1.03 -1.28 13.43
C HIS A 56 2.22 -0.91 14.31
N SER A 57 3.35 -1.61 14.12
CA SER A 57 4.61 -1.24 14.76
C SER A 57 5.00 0.19 14.38
N ALA A 58 5.47 0.97 15.36
CA ALA A 58 5.99 2.30 15.13
C ALA A 58 7.31 2.27 14.32
N GLU A 59 8.04 1.17 14.37
CA GLU A 59 9.26 0.97 13.61
C GLU A 59 8.91 0.46 12.20
N LYS A 60 9.39 1.16 11.18
CA LYS A 60 9.32 0.67 9.80
C LYS A 60 10.33 -0.46 9.66
N PRO A 61 9.92 -1.71 9.36
CA PRO A 61 10.86 -2.80 9.12
C PRO A 61 11.74 -2.48 7.90
N ASP A 62 12.97 -2.94 7.92
CA ASP A 62 13.85 -2.92 6.73
C ASP A 62 13.42 -4.03 5.75
N TYR A 63 12.32 -3.78 5.04
CA TYR A 63 11.78 -4.73 4.08
C TYR A 63 12.77 -5.10 2.98
N LEU A 64 13.60 -4.14 2.55
CA LEU A 64 14.56 -4.36 1.46
C LEU A 64 15.70 -5.27 1.92
N GLY A 65 16.27 -5.01 3.10
CA GLY A 65 17.32 -5.83 3.68
C GLY A 65 16.87 -7.26 3.99
N GLU A 66 15.69 -7.41 4.61
CA GLU A 66 15.13 -8.74 4.89
C GLU A 66 14.83 -9.51 3.61
N PHE A 67 14.24 -8.86 2.61
CA PHE A 67 13.92 -9.49 1.33
C PHE A 67 15.19 -9.90 0.58
N THR A 68 16.23 -9.05 0.57
CA THR A 68 17.54 -9.36 -0.01
C THR A 68 18.16 -10.59 0.65
N LYS A 69 18.09 -10.68 1.97
CA LYS A 69 18.60 -11.84 2.72
C LYS A 69 17.90 -13.13 2.31
N ILE A 70 16.57 -13.13 2.26
CA ILE A 70 15.76 -14.28 1.85
C ILE A 70 16.09 -14.72 0.42
N LEU A 71 16.24 -13.76 -0.50
CA LEU A 71 16.62 -14.04 -1.89
C LEU A 71 17.96 -14.73 -1.97
N LYS A 72 19.00 -14.18 -1.31
CA LYS A 72 20.35 -14.75 -1.30
C LYS A 72 20.36 -16.16 -0.72
N GLU A 73 19.81 -16.36 0.46
CA GLU A 73 19.74 -17.66 1.10
C GLU A 73 19.00 -18.70 0.26
N THR A 74 17.98 -18.29 -0.50
CA THR A 74 17.20 -19.19 -1.36
C THR A 74 18.01 -19.58 -2.60
N PHE A 75 18.65 -18.63 -3.26
CA PHE A 75 19.43 -18.87 -4.47
C PHE A 75 20.74 -19.63 -4.18
N ASP A 76 21.41 -19.36 -3.07
CA ASP A 76 22.61 -20.09 -2.64
C ASP A 76 22.34 -21.60 -2.46
N ARG A 77 21.10 -21.94 -2.11
CA ARG A 77 20.63 -23.33 -2.01
C ARG A 77 20.11 -23.90 -3.32
N GLY A 78 20.12 -23.13 -4.42
CA GLY A 78 19.54 -23.54 -5.70
C GLY A 78 18.02 -23.64 -5.68
N GLY A 79 17.35 -22.94 -4.75
CA GLY A 79 15.90 -22.98 -4.57
C GLY A 79 15.16 -21.92 -5.39
N ASN A 80 13.82 -21.96 -5.30
CA ASN A 80 12.93 -20.96 -5.88
C ASN A 80 12.21 -20.23 -4.76
N LEU A 81 12.07 -18.90 -4.89
CA LEU A 81 11.25 -18.09 -4.01
C LEU A 81 9.86 -17.90 -4.59
N VAL A 82 8.83 -18.29 -3.84
CA VAL A 82 7.42 -18.11 -4.22
C VAL A 82 6.80 -17.03 -3.35
N ILE A 83 6.32 -15.96 -3.97
CA ILE A 83 5.72 -14.80 -3.30
C ILE A 83 4.24 -14.73 -3.66
N PRO A 84 3.31 -15.09 -2.76
CA PRO A 84 1.89 -14.94 -3.02
C PRO A 84 1.52 -13.46 -3.06
N SER A 85 0.92 -13.03 -4.17
CA SER A 85 0.57 -11.62 -4.39
C SER A 85 -0.71 -11.50 -5.21
N PHE A 86 -1.50 -10.48 -4.92
CA PHE A 86 -2.60 -10.09 -5.81
C PHE A 86 -2.04 -9.47 -7.10
N ALA A 87 -2.82 -9.57 -8.17
CA ALA A 87 -2.43 -9.04 -9.49
C ALA A 87 -2.18 -7.54 -9.47
N VAL A 88 -2.85 -6.80 -8.60
CA VAL A 88 -2.71 -5.35 -8.44
C VAL A 88 -2.24 -5.01 -7.03
N GLY A 89 -1.27 -4.10 -6.93
CA GLY A 89 -0.68 -3.62 -5.69
C GLY A 89 0.59 -4.40 -5.32
N ARG A 90 0.48 -5.48 -4.56
CA ARG A 90 1.63 -6.23 -4.03
C ARG A 90 2.58 -6.75 -5.12
N THR A 91 2.06 -7.18 -6.26
CA THR A 91 2.91 -7.65 -7.37
C THR A 91 3.82 -6.53 -7.89
N GLN A 92 3.30 -5.33 -8.10
CA GLN A 92 4.07 -4.19 -8.59
C GLN A 92 5.11 -3.73 -7.54
N GLU A 93 4.74 -3.74 -6.27
CA GLU A 93 5.64 -3.42 -5.16
C GLU A 93 6.80 -4.42 -5.08
N MET A 94 6.53 -5.72 -5.22
CA MET A 94 7.58 -6.75 -5.24
C MET A 94 8.51 -6.61 -6.46
N LEU A 95 7.97 -6.31 -7.64
CA LEU A 95 8.79 -6.04 -8.83
C LEU A 95 9.68 -4.81 -8.64
N TYR A 96 9.18 -3.78 -7.98
CA TYR A 96 9.95 -2.60 -7.63
C TYR A 96 11.12 -2.95 -6.70
N PHE A 97 10.88 -3.68 -5.62
CA PHE A 97 11.93 -4.11 -4.69
C PHE A 97 12.97 -5.04 -5.35
N ILE A 98 12.54 -5.97 -6.21
CA ILE A 98 13.47 -6.84 -6.97
C ILE A 98 14.37 -6.00 -7.88
N ARG A 99 13.84 -4.96 -8.51
CA ARG A 99 14.63 -4.04 -9.32
C ARG A 99 15.66 -3.30 -8.47
N GLU A 100 15.26 -2.71 -7.36
CA GLU A 100 16.17 -2.00 -6.43
C GLU A 100 17.29 -2.92 -5.96
N ILE A 101 16.96 -4.16 -5.55
CA ILE A 101 17.94 -5.16 -5.13
C ILE A 101 18.89 -5.51 -6.27
N LYS A 102 18.39 -5.68 -7.50
CA LYS A 102 19.21 -6.01 -8.66
C LYS A 102 20.17 -4.89 -9.03
N ASP A 103 19.73 -3.64 -8.93
CA ASP A 103 20.54 -2.45 -9.23
C ASP A 103 21.63 -2.26 -8.16
N GLU A 104 21.37 -2.65 -6.90
CA GLU A 104 22.32 -2.53 -5.79
C GLU A 104 23.31 -3.69 -5.69
N TYR A 105 22.91 -4.90 -6.13
CA TYR A 105 23.67 -6.12 -6.02
C TYR A 105 23.96 -6.75 -7.39
N GLU A 106 25.13 -6.46 -7.97
CA GLU A 106 25.57 -6.99 -9.29
C GLU A 106 25.60 -8.53 -9.40
N GLY A 107 25.51 -9.25 -8.29
CA GLY A 107 25.54 -10.73 -8.23
C GLY A 107 24.20 -11.43 -8.43
N LEU A 108 23.07 -10.72 -8.46
CA LEU A 108 21.73 -11.28 -8.68
C LEU A 108 21.36 -11.19 -10.18
N ARG A 109 21.91 -12.10 -11.00
CA ARG A 109 21.59 -12.23 -12.43
C ARG A 109 20.62 -13.37 -12.68
#